data_5231578566648a26137b31ed13fa65ae
#
_entry.id   5231578566648a26137b31ed13fa65ae
#
_cell.length_a   1.000
_cell.length_b   1.000
_cell.length_c   1.000
_cell.angle_alpha   90.00
_cell.angle_beta   90.00
_cell.angle_gamma   90.00
#
_symmetry.space_group_name_H-M   'P 1'
#
loop_
_entity.id
_entity.type
_entity.pdbx_description
1 polymer ?
#
loop_
_entity_poly.entity_id
_entity_poly.type
_entity_poly.pdbx_seq_one_letter_code
_entity_poly.pdbx_strand_id
1 'polypeptide(L)'
;VQTCALPISQASSSPPFIWRIRVYWEDTDAGGIVFYANYLKFFERARTEWLRSRGVEQEALRRSSGLMFVVSETRVRYLQPARLDDEIELTVQVTEAGQASLTFLQQALHHGEVLSEGDIRVACVDALTLRPRRFPPSLKRIFE
;
A
#
# COMPACT_ATOMS: atom_id res chain seq x y z
N VAL A 1 20.21 -9.16 -9.91
CA VAL A 1 20.15 -8.93 -9.44
C VAL A 1 20.11 -8.59 -8.54
N GLN A 2 20.07 -8.76 -8.58
CA GLN A 2 19.99 -8.60 -7.82
C GLN A 2 20.06 -8.15 -6.82
N THR A 3 20.23 -8.38 -6.89
CA THR A 3 20.31 -8.03 -6.04
C THR A 3 20.25 -7.52 -5.18
N CYS A 4 20.26 -7.69 -5.39
CA CYS A 4 20.30 -7.22 -4.58
C CYS A 4 20.10 -6.91 -3.68
N ALA A 5 20.05 -7.14 -3.81
CA ALA A 5 19.94 -6.86 -2.92
C ALA A 5 19.47 -6.51 -2.12
N LEU A 6 19.35 -6.54 -2.07
CA LEU A 6 18.93 -6.23 -1.37
C LEU A 6 18.52 -6.25 -0.47
N PRO A 7 18.52 -6.43 -0.50
CA PRO A 7 18.16 -6.56 0.29
C PRO A 7 18.02 -6.52 1.19
N ILE A 8 18.23 -6.73 1.03
CA ILE A 8 18.38 -6.66 1.91
C ILE A 8 18.14 -6.48 2.80
N SER A 9 18.12 -6.56 2.88
CA SER A 9 17.96 -6.32 3.71
C SER A 9 17.55 -6.22 4.36
N GLN A 10 17.43 -5.83 4.39
CA GLN A 10 17.01 -5.71 5.24
C GLN A 10 16.33 -6.59 5.56
N ALA A 11 16.46 -6.84 4.85
CA ALA A 11 15.86 -7.96 5.01
C ALA A 11 15.75 -8.67 6.29
N SER A 12 16.34 -8.45 7.10
CA SER A 12 16.22 -9.00 8.40
C SER A 12 14.80 -9.15 8.87
N SER A 13 13.90 -8.31 8.38
CA SER A 13 12.53 -8.35 8.84
C SER A 13 11.75 -9.40 8.04
N SER A 14 10.51 -9.59 8.41
CA SER A 14 9.63 -10.51 7.72
C SER A 14 9.43 -10.08 6.27
N PRO A 15 9.06 -11.02 5.39
CA PRO A 15 8.78 -10.67 4.00
C PRO A 15 7.59 -9.72 3.93
N PRO A 16 7.50 -8.91 2.87
CA PRO A 16 6.38 -8.00 2.71
C PRO A 16 5.07 -8.76 2.55
N PHE A 17 4.00 -8.15 2.97
CA PHE A 17 2.66 -8.66 2.71
C PHE A 17 2.40 -8.58 1.20
N ILE A 18 1.76 -9.59 0.64
CA ILE A 18 1.45 -9.66 -0.79
C ILE A 18 -0.05 -9.86 -0.97
N TRP A 19 -0.63 -9.06 -1.85
CA TRP A 19 -2.02 -9.17 -2.25
C TRP A 19 -2.07 -9.32 -3.76
N ARG A 20 -2.73 -10.35 -4.28
CA ARG A 20 -2.78 -10.61 -5.72
C ARG A 20 -4.05 -10.06 -6.33
N ILE A 21 -3.92 -9.47 -7.51
CA ILE A 21 -5.06 -8.98 -8.29
C ILE A 21 -4.90 -9.42 -9.74
N ARG A 22 -6.01 -9.37 -10.46
CA ARG A 22 -6.03 -9.58 -11.91
C ARG A 22 -6.37 -8.27 -12.58
N VAL A 23 -5.72 -7.98 -13.71
CA VAL A 23 -6.02 -6.78 -14.50
C VAL A 23 -7.26 -7.06 -15.34
N TYR A 24 -8.29 -6.23 -15.16
CA TYR A 24 -9.57 -6.33 -15.85
C TYR A 24 -9.65 -5.28 -16.96
N TRP A 25 -10.69 -5.39 -17.80
CA TRP A 25 -10.94 -4.40 -18.86
C TRP A 25 -10.99 -2.99 -18.31
N GLU A 26 -11.69 -2.81 -17.18
CA GLU A 26 -11.87 -1.48 -16.59
C GLU A 26 -10.55 -0.85 -16.11
N ASP A 27 -9.51 -1.64 -15.95
CA ASP A 27 -8.22 -1.16 -15.45
C ASP A 27 -7.32 -0.65 -16.57
N THR A 28 -7.65 -0.95 -17.83
CA THR A 28 -6.77 -0.64 -18.94
C THR A 28 -7.23 0.62 -19.70
N ASP A 29 -6.29 1.25 -20.38
CA ASP A 29 -6.56 2.37 -21.25
C ASP A 29 -6.65 1.88 -22.70
N ALA A 30 -6.79 2.83 -23.62
CA ALA A 30 -6.94 2.51 -25.05
C ALA A 30 -5.70 1.83 -25.63
N GLY A 31 -4.56 1.92 -24.96
CA GLY A 31 -3.33 1.25 -25.39
C GLY A 31 -3.23 -0.20 -24.93
N GLY A 32 -4.21 -0.70 -24.16
CA GLY A 32 -4.21 -2.08 -23.67
C GLY A 32 -3.35 -2.31 -22.46
N ILE A 33 -2.87 -1.25 -21.83
CA ILE A 33 -2.08 -1.36 -20.60
C ILE A 33 -2.84 -0.69 -19.45
N VAL A 34 -2.46 -1.03 -18.24
CA VAL A 34 -3.11 -0.47 -17.04
C VAL A 34 -2.95 1.05 -17.06
N PHE A 35 -4.08 1.75 -16.92
CA PHE A 35 -4.08 3.20 -16.82
C PHE A 35 -3.27 3.60 -15.58
N TYR A 36 -2.33 4.52 -15.75
CA TYR A 36 -1.32 4.77 -14.72
C TYR A 36 -1.90 5.10 -13.35
N ALA A 37 -3.02 5.81 -13.29
CA ALA A 37 -3.63 6.17 -12.01
C ALA A 37 -4.26 4.98 -11.29
N ASN A 38 -4.54 3.88 -11.98
CA ASN A 38 -5.15 2.71 -11.37
C ASN A 38 -4.22 2.01 -10.39
N TYR A 39 -2.91 2.20 -10.51
CA TYR A 39 -1.98 1.65 -9.53
C TYR A 39 -2.26 2.20 -8.14
N LEU A 40 -2.77 3.41 -8.03
CA LEU A 40 -3.14 3.99 -6.75
C LEU A 40 -4.27 3.21 -6.10
N LYS A 41 -5.24 2.76 -6.90
CA LYS A 41 -6.32 1.91 -6.41
C LYS A 41 -5.80 0.55 -5.98
N PHE A 42 -4.92 -0.03 -6.78
CA PHE A 42 -4.32 -1.33 -6.46
C PHE A 42 -3.57 -1.26 -5.14
N PHE A 43 -2.74 -0.23 -4.98
CA PHE A 43 -1.97 -0.04 -3.74
C PHE A 43 -2.89 0.18 -2.55
N GLU A 44 -3.97 0.94 -2.73
CA GLU A 44 -4.93 1.18 -1.65
C GLU A 44 -5.60 -0.12 -1.21
N ARG A 45 -6.01 -0.96 -2.16
CA ARG A 45 -6.62 -2.25 -1.85
C ARG A 45 -5.66 -3.14 -1.07
N ALA A 46 -4.41 -3.15 -1.48
CA ALA A 46 -3.40 -3.96 -0.80
C ALA A 46 -3.18 -3.48 0.63
N ARG A 47 -3.12 -2.16 0.86
CA ARG A 47 -2.99 -1.62 2.22
C ARG A 47 -4.19 -1.98 3.06
N THR A 48 -5.39 -1.91 2.49
CA THR A 48 -6.63 -2.24 3.20
C THR A 48 -6.62 -3.71 3.63
N GLU A 49 -6.21 -4.60 2.73
CA GLU A 49 -6.14 -6.02 3.06
C GLU A 49 -5.02 -6.32 4.05
N TRP A 50 -3.92 -5.57 4.00
CA TRP A 50 -2.87 -5.69 4.98
C TRP A 50 -3.37 -5.34 6.39
N LEU A 51 -4.10 -4.22 6.50
CA LEU A 51 -4.70 -3.83 7.78
C LEU A 51 -5.68 -4.90 8.25
N ARG A 52 -6.50 -5.40 7.34
CA ARG A 52 -7.50 -6.42 7.67
C ARG A 52 -6.81 -7.69 8.18
N SER A 53 -5.68 -8.06 7.58
CA SER A 53 -4.93 -9.24 8.02
C SER A 53 -4.35 -9.06 9.42
N ARG A 54 -4.27 -7.82 9.90
CA ARG A 54 -3.80 -7.49 11.24
C ARG A 54 -4.94 -7.18 12.19
N GLY A 55 -6.17 -7.48 11.79
CA GLY A 55 -7.34 -7.28 12.63
C GLY A 55 -7.91 -5.88 12.61
N VAL A 56 -7.46 -5.03 11.67
CA VAL A 56 -7.94 -3.65 11.59
C VAL A 56 -8.86 -3.51 10.41
N GLU A 57 -10.13 -3.15 10.67
CA GLU A 57 -11.09 -2.79 9.65
C GLU A 57 -11.35 -1.30 9.78
N GLN A 58 -11.09 -0.56 8.71
CA GLN A 58 -11.09 0.89 8.77
C GLN A 58 -12.45 1.48 9.10
N GLU A 59 -13.53 0.89 8.59
CA GLU A 59 -14.87 1.40 8.90
C GLU A 59 -15.24 1.17 10.37
N ALA A 60 -14.88 0.00 10.91
CA ALA A 60 -15.10 -0.29 12.32
C ALA A 60 -14.28 0.65 13.20
N LEU A 61 -13.05 0.93 12.81
CA LEU A 61 -12.18 1.86 13.52
C LEU A 61 -12.76 3.27 13.52
N ARG A 62 -13.28 3.71 12.38
CA ARG A 62 -13.90 5.01 12.27
C ARG A 62 -15.10 5.13 13.21
N ARG A 63 -15.94 4.10 13.26
CA ARG A 63 -17.13 4.13 14.10
C ARG A 63 -16.81 4.07 15.58
N SER A 64 -15.81 3.27 15.97
CA SER A 64 -15.50 3.07 17.38
C SER A 64 -14.61 4.15 17.97
N SER A 65 -13.65 4.66 17.18
CA SER A 65 -12.64 5.59 17.68
C SER A 65 -12.66 6.95 17.01
N GLY A 66 -13.40 7.10 15.93
CA GLY A 66 -13.41 8.35 15.15
C GLY A 66 -12.12 8.59 14.41
N LEU A 67 -11.32 7.55 14.18
CA LEU A 67 -10.06 7.65 13.46
C LEU A 67 -10.24 7.27 12.00
N MET A 68 -9.51 7.94 11.15
CA MET A 68 -9.53 7.68 9.72
C MET A 68 -8.13 7.85 9.15
N PHE A 69 -7.81 7.08 8.11
CA PHE A 69 -6.54 7.19 7.42
C PHE A 69 -6.74 7.92 6.10
N VAL A 70 -5.90 8.90 5.83
CA VAL A 70 -5.94 9.64 4.57
C VAL A 70 -4.54 9.68 3.97
N VAL A 71 -4.46 9.58 2.65
CA VAL A 71 -3.18 9.69 1.95
C VAL A 71 -2.79 11.17 1.93
N SER A 72 -1.58 11.47 2.40
CA SER A 72 -1.07 12.83 2.42
C SER A 72 -0.02 13.09 1.34
N GLU A 73 0.64 12.03 0.88
CA GLU A 73 1.67 12.19 -0.16
C GLU A 73 1.84 10.87 -0.88
N THR A 74 1.99 10.94 -2.19
CA THR A 74 2.20 9.76 -3.02
C THR A 74 3.28 10.05 -4.04
N ARG A 75 4.25 9.13 -4.16
CA ARG A 75 5.27 9.19 -5.19
C ARG A 75 5.30 7.83 -5.85
N VAL A 76 5.03 7.78 -7.16
CA VAL A 76 4.96 6.52 -7.90
C VAL A 76 5.86 6.58 -9.11
N ARG A 77 6.60 5.50 -9.34
CA ARG A 77 7.39 5.34 -10.54
C ARG A 77 6.81 4.20 -11.36
N TYR A 78 6.77 4.39 -12.65
CA TYR A 78 6.23 3.43 -13.60
C TYR A 78 7.39 2.91 -14.43
N LEU A 79 7.69 1.63 -14.27
CA LEU A 79 8.87 1.03 -14.88
C LEU A 79 8.53 0.16 -16.08
N GLN A 80 7.45 -0.62 -15.99
CA GLN A 80 6.99 -1.49 -17.06
C GLN A 80 5.47 -1.55 -17.03
N PRO A 81 4.82 -1.75 -18.19
CA PRO A 81 3.35 -1.79 -18.21
C PRO A 81 2.81 -3.14 -17.74
N ALA A 82 1.65 -3.09 -17.12
CA ALA A 82 0.83 -4.28 -16.90
C ALA A 82 -0.23 -4.31 -17.99
N ARG A 83 -0.65 -5.50 -18.39
CA ARG A 83 -1.59 -5.71 -19.48
C ARG A 83 -2.83 -6.45 -19.02
N LEU A 84 -3.86 -6.41 -19.84
CA LEU A 84 -5.09 -7.14 -19.59
C LEU A 84 -4.80 -8.60 -19.25
N ASP A 85 -5.50 -9.11 -18.25
CA ASP A 85 -5.41 -10.49 -17.78
C ASP A 85 -4.14 -10.83 -16.99
N ASP A 86 -3.20 -9.91 -16.86
CA ASP A 86 -2.03 -10.15 -16.02
C ASP A 86 -2.46 -10.31 -14.57
N GLU A 87 -1.83 -11.26 -13.88
CA GLU A 87 -1.97 -11.37 -12.43
C GLU A 87 -0.79 -10.63 -11.80
N ILE A 88 -1.12 -9.69 -10.93
CA ILE A 88 -0.12 -8.80 -10.34
C ILE A 88 -0.06 -9.03 -8.85
N GLU A 89 1.16 -9.11 -8.31
CA GLU A 89 1.39 -9.16 -6.88
C GLU A 89 1.67 -7.76 -6.37
N LEU A 90 0.88 -7.33 -5.40
CA LEU A 90 1.03 -6.01 -4.79
C LEU A 90 1.62 -6.20 -3.41
N THR A 91 2.72 -5.53 -3.13
CA THR A 91 3.38 -5.65 -1.83
C THR A 91 3.00 -4.50 -0.92
N VAL A 92 3.08 -4.74 0.37
CA VAL A 92 2.89 -3.72 1.39
C VAL A 92 3.98 -3.87 2.43
N GLN A 93 4.72 -2.80 2.65
CA GLN A 93 5.79 -2.78 3.64
C GLN A 93 5.81 -1.41 4.31
N VAL A 94 5.80 -1.38 5.63
CA VAL A 94 5.93 -0.13 6.37
C VAL A 94 7.41 0.21 6.43
N THR A 95 7.78 1.37 5.93
CA THR A 95 9.16 1.83 5.96
C THR A 95 9.39 2.86 7.07
N GLU A 96 8.32 3.52 7.51
CA GLU A 96 8.45 4.53 8.55
C GLU A 96 7.12 4.62 9.31
N ALA A 97 7.20 4.58 10.63
CA ALA A 97 6.02 4.68 11.48
C ALA A 97 6.22 5.83 12.48
N GLY A 98 5.45 6.89 12.31
CA GLY A 98 5.47 8.04 13.20
C GLY A 98 4.36 7.96 14.23
N GLN A 99 4.12 9.08 14.91
CA GLN A 99 3.07 9.16 15.94
C GLN A 99 1.67 9.25 15.33
N ALA A 100 1.57 9.84 14.14
CA ALA A 100 0.29 10.05 13.48
C ALA A 100 0.37 9.79 11.97
N SER A 101 1.42 9.13 11.51
CA SER A 101 1.58 8.85 10.08
C SER A 101 2.38 7.57 9.87
N LEU A 102 2.16 6.96 8.71
CA LEU A 102 2.90 5.79 8.24
C LEU A 102 3.37 6.07 6.83
N THR A 103 4.54 5.55 6.49
CA THR A 103 4.99 5.53 5.10
C THR A 103 5.11 4.08 4.67
N PHE A 104 4.55 3.80 3.51
CA PHE A 104 4.55 2.47 2.91
C PHE A 104 5.40 2.47 1.66
N LEU A 105 6.18 1.41 1.49
CA LEU A 105 6.76 1.07 0.20
C LEU A 105 5.90 -0.03 -0.39
N GLN A 106 5.39 0.18 -1.59
CA GLN A 106 4.56 -0.79 -2.28
C GLN A 106 5.06 -0.98 -3.69
N GLN A 107 5.03 -2.23 -4.14
CA GLN A 107 5.45 -2.58 -5.49
C GLN A 107 4.35 -3.39 -6.16
N ALA A 108 4.23 -3.23 -7.47
CA ALA A 108 3.40 -4.07 -8.30
C ALA A 108 4.35 -4.95 -9.11
N LEU A 109 4.21 -6.26 -8.95
CA LEU A 109 5.11 -7.24 -9.55
C LEU A 109 4.35 -8.16 -10.50
N HIS A 110 4.99 -8.50 -11.63
CA HIS A 110 4.47 -9.49 -12.56
C HIS A 110 5.61 -10.45 -12.88
N HIS A 111 5.44 -11.72 -12.51
CA HIS A 111 6.48 -12.73 -12.70
C HIS A 111 7.82 -12.30 -12.12
N GLY A 112 7.76 -11.68 -10.94
CA GLY A 112 8.96 -11.23 -10.23
C GLY A 112 9.55 -9.91 -10.71
N GLU A 113 9.03 -9.34 -11.79
CA GLU A 113 9.50 -8.04 -12.28
C GLU A 113 8.71 -6.90 -11.69
N VAL A 114 9.40 -5.84 -11.29
CA VAL A 114 8.74 -4.66 -10.74
C VAL A 114 8.17 -3.83 -11.88
N LEU A 115 6.86 -3.69 -11.90
CA LEU A 115 6.17 -2.88 -12.90
C LEU A 115 6.04 -1.43 -12.44
N SER A 116 5.78 -1.25 -11.16
CA SER A 116 5.57 0.05 -10.56
C SER A 116 5.96 0.01 -9.10
N GLU A 117 6.39 1.14 -8.58
CA GLU A 117 6.82 1.24 -7.18
C GLU A 117 6.33 2.55 -6.60
N GLY A 118 5.77 2.50 -5.40
CA GLY A 118 5.22 3.68 -4.78
C GLY A 118 5.68 3.86 -3.35
N ASP A 119 5.92 5.12 -2.97
CA ASP A 119 6.08 5.54 -1.60
C ASP A 119 4.83 6.31 -1.24
N ILE A 120 4.08 5.80 -0.26
CA ILE A 120 2.78 6.37 0.06
C ILE A 120 2.74 6.71 1.54
N ARG A 121 2.53 7.97 1.83
CA ARG A 121 2.41 8.45 3.20
C ARG A 121 0.95 8.58 3.56
N VAL A 122 0.59 7.99 4.70
CA VAL A 122 -0.78 7.95 5.18
C VAL A 122 -0.83 8.60 6.55
N ALA A 123 -1.72 9.55 6.73
CA ALA A 123 -1.90 10.25 8.00
C ALA A 123 -3.10 9.69 8.75
N CYS A 124 -2.99 9.63 10.06
CA CYS A 124 -4.10 9.30 10.94
C CYS A 124 -4.77 10.60 11.36
N VAL A 125 -6.06 10.72 11.11
CA VAL A 125 -6.78 11.95 11.36
C VAL A 125 -8.10 11.66 12.08
N ASP A 126 -8.68 12.72 12.66
CA ASP A 126 -10.03 12.69 13.17
C ASP A 126 -11.00 12.67 12.00
N ALA A 127 -11.97 11.74 12.02
CA ALA A 127 -12.88 11.55 10.90
C ALA A 127 -13.80 12.74 10.65
N LEU A 128 -14.04 13.59 11.68
CA LEU A 128 -14.92 14.76 11.55
C LEU A 128 -14.14 16.01 11.19
N THR A 129 -13.03 16.25 11.87
CA THR A 129 -12.28 17.50 11.71
C THR A 129 -11.16 17.38 10.69
N LEU A 130 -10.74 16.17 10.37
CA LEU A 130 -9.60 15.86 9.49
C LEU A 130 -8.27 16.36 10.05
N ARG A 131 -8.23 16.64 11.35
CA ARG A 131 -6.99 17.05 12.01
C ARG A 131 -6.18 15.83 12.40
N PRO A 132 -4.85 15.93 12.41
CA PRO A 132 -4.00 14.80 12.81
C PRO A 132 -4.33 14.29 14.21
N ARG A 133 -4.31 12.98 14.37
CA ARG A 133 -4.48 12.32 15.66
C ARG A 133 -3.44 11.23 15.79
N ARG A 134 -2.90 11.09 16.99
CA ARG A 134 -1.91 10.06 17.25
C ARG A 134 -2.56 8.67 17.21
N PHE A 135 -1.79 7.71 16.74
CA PHE A 135 -2.23 6.32 16.82
C PHE A 135 -2.40 5.90 18.27
N PRO A 136 -3.50 5.22 18.62
CA PRO A 136 -3.60 4.60 19.93
C PRO A 136 -2.48 3.55 20.08
N PRO A 137 -2.03 3.26 21.33
CA PRO A 137 -0.95 2.28 21.51
C PRO A 137 -1.24 0.91 20.90
N SER A 138 -2.49 0.46 20.95
CA SER A 138 -2.86 -0.83 20.40
C SER A 138 -2.67 -0.86 18.88
N LEU A 139 -2.97 0.25 18.22
CA LEU A 139 -2.82 0.36 16.78
C LEU A 139 -1.35 0.52 16.40
N LYS A 140 -0.64 1.32 17.17
CA LYS A 140 0.78 1.56 16.90
C LYS A 140 1.60 0.29 16.94
N ARG A 141 1.26 -0.62 17.84
CA ARG A 141 1.96 -1.92 17.95
C ARG A 141 1.83 -2.75 16.68
N ILE A 142 0.71 -2.61 15.97
CA ILE A 142 0.49 -3.34 14.73
C ILE A 142 1.47 -2.89 13.64
N PHE A 143 1.89 -1.64 13.69
CA PHE A 143 2.75 -1.04 12.66
C PHE A 143 4.24 -1.22 12.94
N GLU A 144 4.58 -1.75 14.10
CA GLU A 144 5.99 -2.00 14.48
C GLU A 144 6.56 -3.35 14.00
#